data_ba83892ba2fdfa0fd0cca9d0b64ba11e
#
_entry.id   ba83892ba2fdfa0fd0cca9d0b64ba11e
#
_cell.length_a   1.000
_cell.length_b   1.000
_cell.length_c   1.000
_cell.angle_alpha   90.00
_cell.angle_beta   90.00
_cell.angle_gamma   90.00
#
_symmetry.space_group_name_H-M   'P 1'
#
loop_
_entity.id
_entity.type
_entity.pdbx_description
1 polymer ?
#
loop_
_entity_poly.entity_id
_entity_poly.type
_entity_poly.pdbx_seq_one_letter_code
_entity_poly.pdbx_strand_id
1 'polypeptide(L)'
;MVTFLPFKGYRPNIRAGETIADRVSPPYDVIGEEELRQLQSKRENVTNLTLSPDADKRYTQARKRLDEMIADGSLKQDEPSYYIYDQTFSDGGKTYTRRGLVGILRTEEYSEGNIIPHEETFSKVKADRLNLLRDMETHLESIFGIFPGLGKELDRKVDDSARLLYRYVDGNGVEHRYSRICDEGLCKEISEKLKDQKMLIADGHHRYETALNYAKENPDSEAKQFVLCTMVSQDDAGLVIWPTHRLIDAGDIGETSAIKKIGKAMTMTEVTEEEMESRLKEHLFGMMFRSGRCFLLDNTSDDGNVMMKLDTYAAQQKILYGVYKSDEGKSKISYDAELGSVKKAMAEKKHDAAIVLNAPCLQTIWDLAGQGKRMPKKTTFFFPKIWSGWVFYRMV
;
A
#
# COMPACT_ATOMS: atom_id res chain seq x y z
N MET A 1 -18.58 1.31 -15.00
CA MET A 1 -17.84 0.13 -15.51
C MET A 1 -16.35 0.40 -15.42
N VAL A 2 -15.58 -0.50 -14.84
CA VAL A 2 -14.13 -0.34 -14.75
C VAL A 2 -13.49 -0.47 -16.14
N THR A 3 -12.69 0.53 -16.54
CA THR A 3 -11.90 0.46 -17.78
C THR A 3 -10.44 0.22 -17.39
N PHE A 4 -9.95 -0.99 -17.64
CA PHE A 4 -8.59 -1.40 -17.36
C PHE A 4 -7.95 -1.93 -18.68
N LEU A 5 -6.85 -1.31 -19.10
CA LEU A 5 -6.31 -1.49 -20.44
C LEU A 5 -4.82 -1.87 -20.42
N PRO A 6 -4.36 -2.61 -21.46
CA PRO A 6 -2.94 -2.74 -21.74
C PRO A 6 -2.38 -1.39 -22.19
N PHE A 7 -1.08 -1.18 -22.05
CA PHE A 7 -0.45 0.10 -22.39
C PHE A 7 0.98 -0.06 -22.94
N LYS A 8 1.47 0.97 -23.61
CA LYS A 8 2.85 1.08 -24.09
C LYS A 8 3.75 1.49 -22.92
N GLY A 9 4.14 0.50 -22.10
CA GLY A 9 4.95 0.74 -20.90
C GLY A 9 6.41 1.04 -21.23
N TYR A 10 7.00 2.02 -20.55
CA TYR A 10 8.45 2.21 -20.51
C TYR A 10 9.03 1.37 -19.38
N ARG A 11 9.98 0.51 -19.68
CA ARG A 11 10.62 -0.37 -18.70
C ARG A 11 12.13 -0.35 -18.76
N PRO A 12 12.84 -0.68 -17.68
CA PRO A 12 14.29 -0.80 -17.67
C PRO A 12 14.82 -1.70 -18.81
N ASN A 13 15.82 -1.23 -19.53
CA ASN A 13 16.55 -2.02 -20.50
C ASN A 13 17.86 -2.47 -19.86
N ILE A 14 17.86 -3.67 -19.28
CA ILE A 14 18.99 -4.20 -18.53
C ILE A 14 20.05 -4.67 -19.52
N ARG A 15 21.23 -4.03 -19.48
CA ARG A 15 22.38 -4.33 -20.33
C ARG A 15 23.27 -5.39 -19.66
N ALA A 16 24.22 -5.93 -20.40
CA ALA A 16 25.18 -6.90 -19.86
C ALA A 16 25.95 -6.30 -18.67
N GLY A 17 25.95 -7.01 -17.55
CA GLY A 17 26.56 -6.58 -16.30
C GLY A 17 25.69 -5.69 -15.39
N GLU A 18 24.49 -5.31 -15.84
CA GLU A 18 23.53 -4.58 -15.03
C GLU A 18 22.52 -5.53 -14.35
N THR A 19 21.89 -5.06 -13.31
CA THR A 19 20.83 -5.81 -12.59
C THR A 19 19.58 -4.97 -12.45
N ILE A 20 18.42 -5.62 -12.47
CA ILE A 20 17.13 -4.97 -12.20
C ILE A 20 17.07 -4.40 -10.78
N ALA A 21 17.82 -4.96 -9.84
CA ALA A 21 17.93 -4.46 -8.46
C ALA A 21 18.37 -2.99 -8.38
N ASP A 22 19.18 -2.54 -9.32
CA ASP A 22 19.66 -1.14 -9.39
C ASP A 22 18.59 -0.17 -9.92
N ARG A 23 17.45 -0.65 -10.38
CA ARG A 23 16.41 0.13 -11.05
C ARG A 23 15.14 0.29 -10.21
N VAL A 24 14.83 -0.70 -9.39
CA VAL A 24 13.59 -0.83 -8.63
C VAL A 24 13.77 -0.42 -7.18
N SER A 25 12.67 -0.13 -6.50
CA SER A 25 12.66 0.17 -5.07
C SER A 25 11.33 -0.18 -4.41
N PRO A 26 11.28 -0.34 -3.09
CA PRO A 26 10.03 -0.27 -2.35
C PRO A 26 9.29 1.04 -2.65
N PRO A 27 7.98 1.17 -2.34
CA PRO A 27 7.27 2.43 -2.48
C PRO A 27 7.84 3.53 -1.56
N TYR A 28 7.74 4.77 -2.00
CA TYR A 28 8.41 5.94 -1.40
C TYR A 28 8.12 6.15 0.10
N ASP A 29 6.99 5.67 0.59
CA ASP A 29 6.49 5.90 1.96
C ASP A 29 6.96 4.85 2.99
N VAL A 30 7.73 3.84 2.55
CA VAL A 30 8.29 2.80 3.44
C VAL A 30 9.82 2.76 3.43
N ILE A 31 10.48 3.58 2.60
CA ILE A 31 11.94 3.61 2.47
C ILE A 31 12.54 4.42 3.63
N GLY A 32 13.45 3.82 4.40
CA GLY A 32 14.22 4.52 5.43
C GLY A 32 15.33 5.41 4.84
N GLU A 33 15.82 6.38 5.61
CA GLU A 33 16.82 7.35 5.13
C GLU A 33 18.13 6.71 4.63
N GLU A 34 18.61 5.67 5.30
CA GLU A 34 19.84 4.96 4.91
C GLU A 34 19.62 4.18 3.61
N GLU A 35 18.52 3.45 3.52
CA GLU A 35 18.13 2.71 2.32
C GLU A 35 17.94 3.66 1.13
N LEU A 36 17.31 4.83 1.36
CA LEU A 36 17.12 5.84 0.32
C LEU A 36 18.47 6.32 -0.24
N ARG A 37 19.45 6.60 0.64
CA ARG A 37 20.81 7.01 0.21
C ARG A 37 21.47 5.93 -0.65
N GLN A 38 21.35 4.67 -0.27
CA GLN A 38 21.90 3.53 -1.03
C GLN A 38 21.22 3.39 -2.39
N LEU A 39 19.89 3.47 -2.46
CA LEU A 39 19.14 3.41 -3.71
C LEU A 39 19.47 4.60 -4.62
N GLN A 40 19.53 5.81 -4.09
CA GLN A 40 19.85 7.01 -4.86
C GLN A 40 21.30 7.04 -5.39
N SER A 41 22.22 6.30 -4.78
CA SER A 41 23.59 6.13 -5.30
C SER A 41 23.62 5.42 -6.65
N LYS A 42 22.57 4.68 -6.98
CA LYS A 42 22.35 4.02 -8.28
C LYS A 42 21.69 5.02 -9.24
N ARG A 43 22.45 5.51 -10.24
CA ARG A 43 22.04 6.59 -11.13
C ARG A 43 20.62 6.44 -11.71
N GLU A 44 20.24 5.23 -12.08
CA GLU A 44 18.99 4.95 -12.79
C GLU A 44 17.94 4.28 -11.88
N ASN A 45 18.15 4.32 -10.55
CA ASN A 45 17.13 3.85 -9.60
C ASN A 45 15.92 4.79 -9.63
N VAL A 46 14.73 4.19 -9.55
CA VAL A 46 13.45 4.93 -9.58
C VAL A 46 13.32 5.96 -8.46
N THR A 47 14.01 5.80 -7.34
CA THR A 47 14.02 6.79 -6.24
C THR A 47 14.60 8.14 -6.67
N ASN A 48 15.47 8.18 -7.67
CA ASN A 48 15.96 9.43 -8.23
C ASN A 48 14.89 10.18 -9.06
N LEU A 49 13.80 9.52 -9.42
CA LEU A 49 12.64 10.10 -10.09
C LEU A 49 11.52 10.44 -9.09
N THR A 50 11.25 9.56 -8.11
CA THR A 50 10.13 9.68 -7.17
C THR A 50 10.46 10.54 -5.95
N LEU A 51 11.72 10.52 -5.49
CA LEU A 51 12.24 11.17 -4.29
C LEU A 51 13.54 11.94 -4.58
N SER A 52 13.59 12.67 -5.70
CA SER A 52 14.81 13.40 -6.10
C SER A 52 15.40 14.23 -4.95
N PRO A 53 16.73 14.17 -4.73
CA PRO A 53 17.38 14.74 -3.56
C PRO A 53 17.40 16.28 -3.52
N ASP A 54 17.23 16.95 -4.66
CA ASP A 54 17.17 18.42 -4.73
C ASP A 54 15.74 18.91 -4.48
N ALA A 55 15.48 19.40 -3.28
CA ALA A 55 14.16 19.83 -2.87
C ALA A 55 13.57 20.98 -3.74
N ASP A 56 14.41 21.89 -4.23
CA ASP A 56 13.98 23.09 -4.97
C ASP A 56 13.74 22.80 -6.45
N LYS A 57 14.47 21.85 -7.03
CA LYS A 57 14.43 21.52 -8.47
C LYS A 57 14.03 20.06 -8.74
N ARG A 58 13.54 19.36 -7.72
CA ARG A 58 13.36 17.90 -7.78
C ARG A 58 12.48 17.44 -8.94
N TYR A 59 11.41 18.14 -9.26
CA TYR A 59 10.50 17.76 -10.33
C TYR A 59 11.16 17.94 -11.72
N THR A 60 11.75 19.12 -11.95
CA THR A 60 12.45 19.41 -13.21
C THR A 60 13.66 18.49 -13.45
N GLN A 61 14.41 18.18 -12.39
CA GLN A 61 15.55 17.23 -12.50
C GLN A 61 15.07 15.81 -12.74
N ALA A 62 14.01 15.37 -12.06
CA ALA A 62 13.41 14.06 -12.30
C ALA A 62 12.91 13.93 -13.74
N ARG A 63 12.22 14.95 -14.28
CA ARG A 63 11.80 14.96 -15.68
C ARG A 63 12.99 14.86 -16.64
N LYS A 64 14.01 15.70 -16.44
CA LYS A 64 15.23 15.68 -17.27
C LYS A 64 15.87 14.30 -17.25
N ARG A 65 16.00 13.68 -16.06
CA ARG A 65 16.55 12.34 -15.91
C ARG A 65 15.73 11.28 -16.64
N LEU A 66 14.41 11.32 -16.54
CA LEU A 66 13.52 10.42 -17.26
C LEU A 66 13.72 10.54 -18.77
N ASP A 67 13.79 11.76 -19.29
CA ASP A 67 13.99 12.02 -20.72
C ASP A 67 15.40 11.55 -21.18
N GLU A 68 16.44 11.72 -20.35
CA GLU A 68 17.77 11.15 -20.58
C GLU A 68 17.74 9.62 -20.66
N MET A 69 17.08 8.95 -19.71
CA MET A 69 16.96 7.49 -19.67
C MET A 69 16.19 6.92 -20.87
N ILE A 70 15.26 7.68 -21.43
CA ILE A 70 14.55 7.31 -22.67
C ILE A 70 15.50 7.52 -23.88
N ALA A 71 16.18 8.66 -23.93
CA ALA A 71 17.03 9.02 -25.07
C ALA A 71 18.27 8.12 -25.19
N ASP A 72 18.87 7.70 -24.07
CA ASP A 72 20.06 6.83 -24.06
C ASP A 72 19.71 5.33 -24.12
N GLY A 73 18.41 4.99 -24.14
CA GLY A 73 17.92 3.62 -24.22
C GLY A 73 18.02 2.82 -22.93
N SER A 74 18.26 3.46 -21.78
CA SER A 74 18.18 2.83 -20.45
C SER A 74 16.75 2.43 -20.10
N LEU A 75 15.77 3.14 -20.67
CA LEU A 75 14.37 2.72 -20.75
C LEU A 75 14.01 2.41 -22.18
N LYS A 76 13.24 1.35 -22.38
CA LYS A 76 12.64 1.03 -23.67
C LYS A 76 11.12 0.96 -23.56
N GLN A 77 10.45 1.39 -24.64
CA GLN A 77 9.01 1.28 -24.76
C GLN A 77 8.61 -0.08 -25.32
N ASP A 78 7.61 -0.70 -24.71
CA ASP A 78 6.98 -1.91 -25.22
C ASP A 78 5.77 -1.58 -26.10
N GLU A 79 5.34 -2.53 -26.93
CA GLU A 79 4.02 -2.50 -27.56
C GLU A 79 2.92 -2.64 -26.49
N PRO A 80 1.66 -2.27 -26.78
CA PRO A 80 0.57 -2.36 -25.82
C PRO A 80 0.54 -3.73 -25.15
N SER A 81 0.67 -3.77 -23.82
CA SER A 81 0.84 -5.00 -23.06
C SER A 81 0.22 -4.86 -21.67
N TYR A 82 -0.26 -5.98 -21.13
CA TYR A 82 -0.36 -6.16 -19.69
C TYR A 82 0.94 -6.72 -19.16
N TYR A 83 1.15 -6.55 -17.83
CA TYR A 83 2.27 -7.19 -17.16
C TYR A 83 1.75 -8.00 -15.98
N ILE A 84 2.50 -9.04 -15.62
CA ILE A 84 2.27 -9.85 -14.44
C ILE A 84 3.39 -9.60 -13.46
N TYR A 85 3.02 -9.23 -12.25
CA TYR A 85 3.95 -9.03 -11.16
C TYR A 85 3.69 -10.07 -10.06
N ASP A 86 4.50 -11.12 -10.05
CA ASP A 86 4.46 -12.15 -9.01
C ASP A 86 5.46 -11.80 -7.89
N GLN A 87 5.01 -11.92 -6.64
CA GLN A 87 5.84 -11.77 -5.44
C GLN A 87 5.71 -13.04 -4.61
N THR A 88 6.83 -13.79 -4.47
CA THR A 88 6.88 -15.00 -3.62
C THR A 88 7.60 -14.68 -2.32
N PHE A 89 6.96 -14.96 -1.20
CA PHE A 89 7.42 -14.62 0.14
C PHE A 89 6.98 -15.64 1.18
N SER A 90 7.59 -15.59 2.37
CA SER A 90 7.19 -16.42 3.50
C SER A 90 6.53 -15.55 4.57
N ASP A 91 5.43 -16.06 5.12
CA ASP A 91 4.70 -15.46 6.24
C ASP A 91 4.13 -16.56 7.15
N GLY A 92 4.33 -16.44 8.47
CA GLY A 92 3.87 -17.44 9.44
C GLY A 92 4.37 -18.85 9.14
N GLY A 93 5.57 -19.02 8.56
CA GLY A 93 6.16 -20.32 8.19
C GLY A 93 5.57 -20.96 6.93
N LYS A 94 4.71 -20.24 6.19
CA LYS A 94 4.16 -20.67 4.90
C LYS A 94 4.70 -19.81 3.78
N THR A 95 4.87 -20.40 2.60
CA THR A 95 5.26 -19.67 1.38
C THR A 95 4.03 -19.35 0.57
N TYR A 96 3.94 -18.11 0.14
CA TYR A 96 2.86 -17.55 -0.68
C TYR A 96 3.43 -16.96 -1.97
N THR A 97 2.63 -16.99 -3.02
CA THR A 97 2.90 -16.20 -4.23
C THR A 97 1.68 -15.32 -4.49
N ARG A 98 1.87 -14.01 -4.46
CA ARG A 98 0.84 -13.03 -4.84
C ARG A 98 1.04 -12.62 -6.28
N ARG A 99 -0.02 -12.69 -7.07
CA ARG A 99 -0.03 -12.31 -8.48
C ARG A 99 -0.77 -11.00 -8.70
N GLY A 100 -0.11 -10.02 -9.27
CA GLY A 100 -0.70 -8.78 -9.72
C GLY A 100 -0.75 -8.67 -11.25
N LEU A 101 -1.91 -8.33 -11.80
CA LEU A 101 -2.08 -7.91 -13.19
C LEU A 101 -1.83 -6.40 -13.27
N VAL A 102 -0.85 -5.98 -14.07
CA VAL A 102 -0.46 -4.57 -14.21
C VAL A 102 -0.95 -4.00 -15.53
N GLY A 103 -1.66 -2.89 -15.46
CA GLY A 103 -2.22 -2.17 -16.59
C GLY A 103 -2.50 -0.72 -16.22
N ILE A 104 -3.26 -0.02 -17.05
CA ILE A 104 -3.75 1.32 -16.76
C ILE A 104 -5.25 1.29 -16.47
N LEU A 105 -5.64 1.93 -15.38
CA LEU A 105 -7.00 2.04 -14.89
C LEU A 105 -7.53 3.44 -15.18
N ARG A 106 -8.69 3.54 -15.85
CA ARG A 106 -9.37 4.83 -15.99
C ARG A 106 -9.78 5.36 -14.63
N THR A 107 -9.44 6.61 -14.36
CA THR A 107 -9.87 7.29 -13.13
C THR A 107 -11.33 7.71 -13.25
N GLU A 108 -12.08 7.57 -12.17
CA GLU A 108 -13.46 8.00 -12.03
C GLU A 108 -13.74 8.48 -10.62
N GLU A 109 -14.82 9.25 -10.45
CA GLU A 109 -15.26 9.67 -9.12
C GLU A 109 -15.69 8.45 -8.28
N TYR A 110 -15.41 8.50 -6.98
CA TYR A 110 -15.86 7.45 -6.07
C TYR A 110 -17.40 7.28 -6.03
N SER A 111 -18.12 8.34 -6.36
CA SER A 111 -19.59 8.33 -6.46
C SER A 111 -20.13 7.45 -7.60
N GLU A 112 -19.30 7.11 -8.60
CA GLU A 112 -19.62 6.14 -9.65
C GLU A 112 -19.76 4.71 -9.10
N GLY A 113 -19.13 4.43 -7.95
CA GLY A 113 -19.26 3.17 -7.22
C GLY A 113 -18.53 1.97 -7.79
N ASN A 114 -17.68 2.15 -8.81
CA ASN A 114 -16.87 1.07 -9.38
C ASN A 114 -15.49 0.98 -8.72
N ILE A 115 -14.91 2.14 -8.36
CA ILE A 115 -13.63 2.25 -7.63
C ILE A 115 -13.92 2.59 -6.17
N ILE A 116 -13.60 1.69 -5.28
CA ILE A 116 -14.00 1.76 -3.86
C ILE A 116 -12.77 2.04 -3.00
N PRO A 117 -12.62 3.22 -2.41
CA PRO A 117 -11.58 3.50 -1.43
C PRO A 117 -12.02 3.06 -0.05
N HIS A 118 -11.06 2.62 0.78
CA HIS A 118 -11.36 2.18 2.15
C HIS A 118 -10.70 3.05 3.24
N GLU A 119 -9.77 3.93 2.87
CA GLU A 119 -8.97 4.73 3.82
C GLU A 119 -9.09 6.23 3.52
N GLU A 120 -8.94 7.06 4.56
CA GLU A 120 -8.89 8.52 4.44
C GLU A 120 -7.54 9.00 3.90
N THR A 121 -7.53 10.12 3.16
CA THR A 121 -6.30 10.70 2.57
C THR A 121 -5.92 12.05 3.21
N PHE A 122 -4.66 12.47 3.02
CA PHE A 122 -4.13 13.78 3.46
C PHE A 122 -3.97 14.75 2.30
N SER A 123 -4.43 16.00 2.44
CA SER A 123 -4.32 17.05 1.41
C SER A 123 -2.86 17.41 1.06
N LYS A 124 -1.97 17.50 2.06
CA LYS A 124 -0.57 17.90 1.86
C LYS A 124 0.22 16.91 0.99
N VAL A 125 0.03 15.60 1.20
CA VAL A 125 0.70 14.56 0.40
C VAL A 125 0.23 14.60 -1.05
N LYS A 126 -1.07 14.84 -1.27
CA LYS A 126 -1.64 14.94 -2.62
C LYS A 126 -1.06 16.09 -3.43
N ALA A 127 -0.84 17.25 -2.81
CA ALA A 127 -0.28 18.42 -3.51
C ALA A 127 1.13 18.17 -4.05
N ASP A 128 1.99 17.52 -3.25
CA ASP A 128 3.34 17.14 -3.68
C ASP A 128 3.33 16.15 -4.85
N ARG A 129 2.52 15.09 -4.73
CA ARG A 129 2.41 14.07 -5.81
C ARG A 129 1.79 14.65 -7.08
N LEU A 130 0.86 15.60 -6.97
CA LEU A 130 0.27 16.26 -8.13
C LEU A 130 1.29 17.13 -8.87
N ASN A 131 2.15 17.86 -8.17
CA ASN A 131 3.21 18.62 -8.80
C ASN A 131 4.22 17.71 -9.52
N LEU A 132 4.61 16.59 -8.90
CA LEU A 132 5.46 15.60 -9.56
C LEU A 132 4.79 15.06 -10.84
N LEU A 133 3.50 14.73 -10.78
CA LEU A 133 2.76 14.20 -11.92
C LEU A 133 2.63 15.21 -13.07
N ARG A 134 2.40 16.49 -12.76
CA ARG A 134 2.35 17.58 -13.73
C ARG A 134 3.67 17.74 -14.49
N ASP A 135 4.80 17.70 -13.77
CA ASP A 135 6.11 17.85 -14.39
C ASP A 135 6.54 16.59 -15.13
N MET A 136 6.29 15.41 -14.58
CA MET A 136 6.73 14.14 -15.14
C MET A 136 5.86 13.66 -16.31
N GLU A 137 4.56 13.97 -16.30
CA GLU A 137 3.55 13.40 -17.20
C GLU A 137 3.66 11.87 -17.29
N THR A 138 4.03 11.24 -16.16
CA THR A 138 4.37 9.83 -16.11
C THR A 138 4.01 9.26 -14.75
N HIS A 139 3.26 8.17 -14.72
CA HIS A 139 3.08 7.36 -13.53
C HIS A 139 4.31 6.48 -13.31
N LEU A 140 5.07 6.77 -12.26
CA LEU A 140 6.29 6.05 -11.86
C LEU A 140 6.00 4.89 -10.91
N GLU A 141 4.86 4.94 -10.25
CA GLU A 141 4.44 4.02 -9.20
C GLU A 141 3.00 3.57 -9.44
N SER A 142 2.78 2.28 -9.30
CA SER A 142 1.46 1.67 -9.44
C SER A 142 0.63 1.86 -8.17
N ILE A 143 -0.66 2.17 -8.30
CA ILE A 143 -1.60 1.92 -7.20
C ILE A 143 -1.84 0.41 -7.09
N PHE A 144 -2.33 -0.04 -5.94
CA PHE A 144 -2.70 -1.44 -5.72
C PHE A 144 -4.21 -1.56 -5.57
N GLY A 145 -4.84 -2.35 -6.44
CA GLY A 145 -6.26 -2.66 -6.44
C GLY A 145 -6.54 -4.12 -6.16
N ILE A 146 -7.69 -4.39 -5.55
CA ILE A 146 -8.23 -5.74 -5.35
C ILE A 146 -9.50 -5.86 -6.16
N PHE A 147 -9.66 -6.98 -6.86
CA PHE A 147 -10.81 -7.24 -7.73
C PHE A 147 -11.28 -8.70 -7.61
N PRO A 148 -12.49 -9.06 -8.08
CA PRO A 148 -13.00 -10.42 -7.97
C PRO A 148 -12.16 -11.50 -8.66
N GLY A 149 -11.36 -11.16 -9.68
CA GLY A 149 -10.47 -12.09 -10.38
C GLY A 149 -10.86 -12.31 -11.84
N LEU A 150 -9.95 -12.92 -12.61
CA LEU A 150 -10.17 -13.25 -14.03
C LEU A 150 -10.91 -14.57 -14.21
N GLY A 151 -10.76 -15.51 -13.27
CA GLY A 151 -11.27 -16.87 -13.31
C GLY A 151 -10.27 -17.84 -13.94
N LYS A 152 -10.37 -19.10 -13.55
CA LYS A 152 -9.37 -20.16 -13.81
C LYS A 152 -8.97 -20.33 -15.28
N GLU A 153 -9.92 -20.17 -16.21
CA GLU A 153 -9.63 -20.35 -17.63
C GLU A 153 -8.74 -19.24 -18.17
N LEU A 154 -9.08 -17.99 -17.83
CA LEU A 154 -8.32 -16.83 -18.30
C LEU A 154 -6.97 -16.75 -17.57
N ASP A 155 -6.91 -17.11 -16.28
CA ASP A 155 -5.64 -17.21 -15.53
C ASP A 155 -4.68 -18.18 -16.21
N ARG A 156 -5.15 -19.35 -16.68
CA ARG A 156 -4.32 -20.30 -17.42
C ARG A 156 -3.81 -19.72 -18.75
N LYS A 157 -4.66 -19.02 -19.52
CA LYS A 157 -4.22 -18.36 -20.75
C LYS A 157 -3.14 -17.29 -20.47
N VAL A 158 -3.29 -16.58 -19.35
CA VAL A 158 -2.28 -15.62 -18.86
C VAL A 158 -0.97 -16.32 -18.57
N ASP A 159 -0.98 -17.45 -17.85
CA ASP A 159 0.23 -18.23 -17.54
C ASP A 159 0.95 -18.70 -18.81
N ASP A 160 0.21 -19.24 -19.78
CA ASP A 160 0.75 -19.75 -21.02
C ASP A 160 1.38 -18.65 -21.91
N SER A 161 0.86 -17.42 -21.82
CA SER A 161 1.27 -16.28 -22.66
C SER A 161 2.33 -15.39 -22.00
N ALA A 162 2.47 -15.41 -20.69
CA ALA A 162 3.37 -14.53 -19.97
C ALA A 162 4.85 -14.82 -20.29
N ARG A 163 5.60 -13.77 -20.66
CA ARG A 163 7.04 -13.84 -20.95
C ARG A 163 7.81 -13.14 -19.85
N LEU A 164 8.64 -13.88 -19.13
CA LEU A 164 9.48 -13.34 -18.05
C LEU A 164 10.42 -12.26 -18.59
N LEU A 165 10.42 -11.11 -17.92
CA LEU A 165 11.30 -9.97 -18.19
C LEU A 165 12.40 -9.86 -17.14
N TYR A 166 12.01 -9.94 -15.86
CA TYR A 166 12.90 -9.72 -14.72
C TYR A 166 12.61 -10.70 -13.58
N ARG A 167 13.68 -11.05 -12.86
CA ARG A 167 13.62 -11.78 -11.59
C ARG A 167 14.62 -11.16 -10.62
N TYR A 168 14.20 -10.96 -9.38
CA TYR A 168 15.03 -10.39 -8.32
C TYR A 168 14.58 -10.91 -6.97
N VAL A 169 15.52 -11.16 -6.05
CA VAL A 169 15.22 -11.47 -4.65
C VAL A 169 15.73 -10.31 -3.82
N ASP A 170 14.85 -9.67 -3.06
CA ASP A 170 15.19 -8.51 -2.24
C ASP A 170 15.88 -8.89 -0.92
N GLY A 171 16.30 -7.88 -0.15
CA GLY A 171 16.97 -8.06 1.14
C GLY A 171 16.12 -8.74 2.23
N ASN A 172 14.81 -8.80 2.05
CA ASN A 172 13.86 -9.47 2.93
C ASN A 172 13.50 -10.89 2.46
N GLY A 173 14.14 -11.37 1.40
CA GLY A 173 13.91 -12.70 0.83
C GLY A 173 12.64 -12.80 -0.02
N VAL A 174 12.00 -11.71 -0.38
CA VAL A 174 10.88 -11.70 -1.33
C VAL A 174 11.42 -11.87 -2.75
N GLU A 175 10.96 -12.89 -3.45
CA GLU A 175 11.24 -13.05 -4.88
C GLU A 175 10.23 -12.24 -5.69
N HIS A 176 10.73 -11.35 -6.54
CA HIS A 176 9.96 -10.57 -7.49
C HIS A 176 10.16 -11.12 -8.91
N ARG A 177 9.07 -11.43 -9.60
CA ARG A 177 9.08 -11.84 -11.00
C ARG A 177 8.17 -10.91 -11.78
N TYR A 178 8.67 -10.35 -12.86
CA TYR A 178 7.93 -9.43 -13.71
C TYR A 178 7.89 -9.98 -15.13
N SER A 179 6.68 -10.22 -15.64
CA SER A 179 6.43 -10.82 -16.95
C SER A 179 5.55 -9.91 -17.81
N ARG A 180 5.55 -10.13 -19.13
CA ARG A 180 4.77 -9.35 -20.11
C ARG A 180 3.80 -10.24 -20.88
N ILE A 181 2.61 -9.74 -21.14
CA ILE A 181 1.60 -10.30 -22.05
C ILE A 181 1.36 -9.30 -23.17
N CYS A 182 1.64 -9.67 -24.40
CA CYS A 182 1.48 -8.82 -25.58
C CYS A 182 0.57 -9.45 -26.66
N ASP A 183 -0.05 -10.59 -26.38
CA ASP A 183 -1.08 -11.15 -27.27
C ASP A 183 -2.31 -10.25 -27.28
N GLU A 184 -2.62 -9.68 -28.45
CA GLU A 184 -3.69 -8.69 -28.60
C GLU A 184 -5.08 -9.30 -28.27
N GLY A 185 -5.31 -10.54 -28.68
CA GLY A 185 -6.57 -11.26 -28.43
C GLY A 185 -6.77 -11.48 -26.93
N LEU A 186 -5.74 -11.96 -26.23
CA LEU A 186 -5.77 -12.18 -24.79
C LEU A 186 -5.90 -10.85 -24.03
N CYS A 187 -5.18 -9.80 -24.45
CA CYS A 187 -5.32 -8.47 -23.85
C CYS A 187 -6.74 -7.94 -23.95
N LYS A 188 -7.41 -8.13 -25.09
CA LYS A 188 -8.81 -7.75 -25.27
C LYS A 188 -9.75 -8.57 -24.38
N GLU A 189 -9.53 -9.89 -24.30
CA GLU A 189 -10.33 -10.78 -23.42
C GLU A 189 -10.23 -10.38 -21.95
N ILE A 190 -9.01 -10.04 -21.48
CA ILE A 190 -8.77 -9.51 -20.13
C ILE A 190 -9.54 -8.21 -19.91
N SER A 191 -9.41 -7.23 -20.82
CA SER A 191 -10.10 -5.94 -20.70
C SER A 191 -11.62 -6.11 -20.63
N GLU A 192 -12.20 -6.94 -21.48
CA GLU A 192 -13.64 -7.23 -21.50
C GLU A 192 -14.10 -7.90 -20.19
N LYS A 193 -13.33 -8.85 -19.66
CA LYS A 193 -13.63 -9.55 -18.41
C LYS A 193 -13.69 -8.60 -17.21
N LEU A 194 -12.92 -7.52 -17.23
CA LEU A 194 -12.81 -6.57 -16.12
C LEU A 194 -13.88 -5.47 -16.13
N LYS A 195 -14.55 -5.23 -17.26
CA LYS A 195 -15.52 -4.13 -17.42
C LYS A 195 -16.60 -4.08 -16.35
N ASP A 196 -17.15 -5.23 -15.99
CA ASP A 196 -18.29 -5.32 -15.07
C ASP A 196 -17.88 -5.56 -13.61
N GLN A 197 -16.57 -5.50 -13.33
CA GLN A 197 -16.06 -5.75 -12.00
C GLN A 197 -15.85 -4.44 -11.24
N LYS A 198 -15.96 -4.51 -9.92
CA LYS A 198 -15.58 -3.40 -9.02
C LYS A 198 -14.15 -3.62 -8.52
N MET A 199 -13.48 -2.53 -8.18
CA MET A 199 -12.14 -2.56 -7.61
C MET A 199 -12.11 -1.86 -6.26
N LEU A 200 -11.53 -2.51 -5.25
CA LEU A 200 -11.16 -1.89 -3.98
C LEU A 200 -9.72 -1.39 -4.07
N ILE A 201 -9.48 -0.13 -3.76
CA ILE A 201 -8.11 0.37 -3.63
C ILE A 201 -7.51 -0.23 -2.36
N ALA A 202 -6.48 -1.06 -2.48
CA ALA A 202 -5.75 -1.66 -1.37
C ALA A 202 -4.65 -0.74 -0.84
N ASP A 203 -3.91 -0.11 -1.75
CA ASP A 203 -2.85 0.86 -1.42
C ASP A 203 -2.73 1.93 -2.51
N GLY A 204 -2.24 3.11 -2.13
CA GLY A 204 -2.07 4.22 -3.06
C GLY A 204 -3.29 5.13 -3.22
N HIS A 205 -4.16 5.26 -2.22
CA HIS A 205 -5.30 6.19 -2.23
C HIS A 205 -4.90 7.62 -2.61
N HIS A 206 -3.78 8.13 -2.07
CA HIS A 206 -3.25 9.46 -2.43
C HIS A 206 -2.85 9.52 -3.91
N ARG A 207 -2.22 8.47 -4.46
CA ARG A 207 -1.82 8.39 -5.87
C ARG A 207 -3.04 8.35 -6.79
N TYR A 208 -4.08 7.60 -6.43
CA TYR A 208 -5.33 7.55 -7.18
C TYR A 208 -6.01 8.93 -7.22
N GLU A 209 -6.22 9.57 -6.07
CA GLU A 209 -6.87 10.88 -6.01
C GLU A 209 -6.05 11.97 -6.71
N THR A 210 -4.71 11.86 -6.68
CA THR A 210 -3.81 12.72 -7.45
C THR A 210 -4.02 12.53 -8.96
N ALA A 211 -4.09 11.28 -9.43
CA ALA A 211 -4.34 10.97 -10.83
C ALA A 211 -5.73 11.47 -11.29
N LEU A 212 -6.76 11.29 -10.45
CA LEU A 212 -8.11 11.79 -10.72
C LEU A 212 -8.13 13.32 -10.84
N ASN A 213 -7.43 14.04 -9.93
CA ASN A 213 -7.33 15.49 -10.01
C ASN A 213 -6.58 15.93 -11.28
N TYR A 214 -5.51 15.23 -11.64
CA TYR A 214 -4.74 15.52 -12.85
C TYR A 214 -5.55 15.26 -14.13
N ALA A 215 -6.37 14.21 -14.14
CA ALA A 215 -7.31 13.94 -15.24
C ALA A 215 -8.32 15.08 -15.43
N LYS A 216 -8.87 15.61 -14.34
CA LYS A 216 -9.78 16.77 -14.37
C LYS A 216 -9.12 18.06 -14.89
N GLU A 217 -7.83 18.25 -14.62
CA GLU A 217 -7.06 19.38 -15.16
C GLU A 217 -6.77 19.23 -16.66
N ASN A 218 -6.91 18.01 -17.21
CA ASN A 218 -6.57 17.69 -18.60
C ASN A 218 -7.70 16.89 -19.30
N PRO A 219 -8.92 17.44 -19.38
CA PRO A 219 -10.09 16.69 -19.88
C PRO A 219 -9.95 16.26 -21.35
N ASP A 220 -9.19 16.99 -22.15
CA ASP A 220 -9.02 16.73 -23.58
C ASP A 220 -7.94 15.66 -23.88
N SER A 221 -7.20 15.19 -22.88
CA SER A 221 -6.17 14.18 -23.05
C SER A 221 -6.64 12.81 -22.58
N GLU A 222 -6.91 11.88 -23.49
CA GLU A 222 -7.33 10.52 -23.14
C GLU A 222 -6.25 9.80 -22.32
N ALA A 223 -4.95 9.96 -22.66
CA ALA A 223 -3.86 9.33 -21.93
C ALA A 223 -3.82 9.76 -20.45
N LYS A 224 -4.17 11.01 -20.14
CA LYS A 224 -4.15 11.55 -18.78
C LYS A 224 -5.37 11.12 -17.92
N GLN A 225 -6.31 10.42 -18.52
CA GLN A 225 -7.48 9.88 -17.80
C GLN A 225 -7.18 8.58 -17.05
N PHE A 226 -5.97 8.03 -17.16
CA PHE A 226 -5.61 6.74 -16.58
C PHE A 226 -4.52 6.85 -15.52
N VAL A 227 -4.51 5.89 -14.60
CA VAL A 227 -3.48 5.67 -13.59
C VAL A 227 -2.86 4.29 -13.73
N LEU A 228 -1.55 4.17 -13.52
CA LEU A 228 -0.87 2.88 -13.47
C LEU A 228 -1.38 2.08 -12.26
N CYS A 229 -1.85 0.86 -12.48
CA CYS A 229 -2.49 0.05 -11.45
C CYS A 229 -2.04 -1.41 -11.51
N THR A 230 -1.78 -2.00 -10.35
CA THR A 230 -1.58 -3.43 -10.15
C THR A 230 -2.81 -4.00 -9.47
N MET A 231 -3.53 -4.91 -10.12
CA MET A 231 -4.74 -5.54 -9.62
C MET A 231 -4.47 -6.96 -9.17
N VAL A 232 -4.87 -7.31 -7.95
CA VAL A 232 -4.73 -8.66 -7.37
C VAL A 232 -6.13 -9.24 -7.13
N SER A 233 -6.34 -10.51 -7.47
CA SER A 233 -7.60 -11.18 -7.18
C SER A 233 -7.86 -11.23 -5.67
N GLN A 234 -9.11 -11.01 -5.26
CA GLN A 234 -9.51 -11.15 -3.85
C GLN A 234 -9.33 -12.57 -3.32
N ASP A 235 -9.31 -13.57 -4.21
CA ASP A 235 -9.13 -14.99 -3.87
C ASP A 235 -7.66 -15.43 -3.96
N ASP A 236 -6.71 -14.50 -4.21
CA ASP A 236 -5.29 -14.80 -4.27
C ASP A 236 -4.76 -15.18 -2.89
N ALA A 237 -4.20 -16.39 -2.75
CA ALA A 237 -3.68 -16.88 -1.48
C ALA A 237 -2.54 -16.03 -0.91
N GLY A 238 -1.83 -15.28 -1.76
CA GLY A 238 -0.79 -14.33 -1.38
C GLY A 238 -1.31 -12.92 -1.05
N LEU A 239 -2.62 -12.71 -1.02
CA LEU A 239 -3.21 -11.46 -0.56
C LEU A 239 -3.23 -11.40 0.97
N VAL A 240 -2.05 -11.18 1.55
CA VAL A 240 -1.84 -11.15 3.00
C VAL A 240 -1.99 -9.71 3.52
N ILE A 241 -2.74 -9.57 4.60
CA ILE A 241 -2.93 -8.31 5.33
C ILE A 241 -2.27 -8.43 6.69
N TRP A 242 -1.31 -7.57 6.97
CA TRP A 242 -0.72 -7.45 8.29
C TRP A 242 -1.46 -6.41 9.13
N PRO A 243 -1.48 -6.55 10.45
CA PRO A 243 -1.94 -5.48 11.32
C PRO A 243 -0.98 -4.30 11.22
N THR A 244 -1.45 -3.14 11.60
CA THR A 244 -0.56 -2.01 11.89
C THR A 244 -0.73 -1.66 13.36
N HIS A 245 0.30 -1.85 14.14
CA HIS A 245 0.31 -1.51 15.56
C HIS A 245 0.54 -0.01 15.76
N ARG A 246 0.20 0.52 16.92
CA ARG A 246 0.34 1.93 17.26
C ARG A 246 1.29 2.06 18.44
N LEU A 247 2.37 2.80 18.26
CA LEU A 247 3.33 3.19 19.29
C LEU A 247 3.00 4.60 19.74
N ILE A 248 2.94 4.84 21.04
CA ILE A 248 2.40 6.04 21.66
C ILE A 248 3.45 6.74 22.49
N ASP A 249 3.73 8.00 22.16
CA ASP A 249 4.45 8.93 23.04
C ASP A 249 3.39 9.78 23.75
N ALA A 250 3.14 9.47 25.01
CA ALA A 250 1.94 9.87 25.72
C ALA A 250 1.92 11.34 26.19
N GLY A 251 3.03 12.08 26.05
CA GLY A 251 3.16 13.44 26.57
C GLY A 251 2.98 13.46 28.10
N ASP A 252 2.05 14.28 28.58
CA ASP A 252 1.78 14.45 30.03
C ASP A 252 0.84 13.37 30.60
N ILE A 253 0.44 12.36 29.82
CA ILE A 253 -0.54 11.34 30.26
C ILE A 253 0.20 10.15 30.90
N GLY A 254 0.28 10.12 32.21
CA GLY A 254 0.91 9.04 32.94
C GLY A 254 0.16 7.70 32.83
N GLU A 255 0.89 6.58 32.88
CA GLU A 255 0.41 5.21 32.71
C GLU A 255 -0.79 4.87 33.62
N THR A 256 -0.71 5.17 34.92
CA THR A 256 -1.81 4.88 35.87
C THR A 256 -3.10 5.59 35.47
N SER A 257 -3.01 6.84 35.00
CA SER A 257 -4.16 7.61 34.50
C SER A 257 -4.72 7.00 33.24
N ALA A 258 -3.85 6.58 32.29
CA ALA A 258 -4.24 5.94 31.05
C ALA A 258 -4.97 4.62 31.32
N ILE A 259 -4.42 3.73 32.13
CA ILE A 259 -5.04 2.46 32.53
C ILE A 259 -6.44 2.68 33.11
N LYS A 260 -6.57 3.63 34.05
CA LYS A 260 -7.87 3.95 34.68
C LYS A 260 -8.91 4.46 33.67
N LYS A 261 -8.47 5.29 32.69
CA LYS A 261 -9.37 5.84 31.67
C LYS A 261 -9.76 4.79 30.63
N ILE A 262 -8.81 3.97 30.19
CA ILE A 262 -9.06 2.88 29.22
C ILE A 262 -10.02 1.87 29.83
N GLY A 263 -9.79 1.44 31.10
CA GLY A 263 -10.68 0.51 31.80
C GLY A 263 -12.11 1.02 32.06
N LYS A 264 -12.33 2.35 31.91
CA LYS A 264 -13.70 2.90 31.89
C LYS A 264 -14.36 2.85 30.53
N ALA A 265 -13.55 2.87 29.45
CA ALA A 265 -14.02 2.91 28.07
C ALA A 265 -14.16 1.52 27.44
N MET A 266 -13.41 0.53 27.94
CA MET A 266 -13.36 -0.84 27.42
C MET A 266 -13.09 -1.84 28.55
N THR A 267 -13.56 -3.08 28.38
CA THR A 267 -13.16 -4.18 29.26
C THR A 267 -11.69 -4.47 29.06
N MET A 268 -10.92 -4.49 30.18
CA MET A 268 -9.47 -4.56 30.19
C MET A 268 -9.03 -5.64 31.18
N THR A 269 -8.24 -6.62 30.72
CA THR A 269 -7.74 -7.73 31.54
C THR A 269 -6.22 -7.72 31.52
N GLU A 270 -5.57 -7.63 32.69
CA GLU A 270 -4.12 -7.72 32.80
C GLU A 270 -3.65 -9.16 32.58
N VAL A 271 -2.63 -9.33 31.75
CA VAL A 271 -2.07 -10.62 31.31
C VAL A 271 -0.57 -10.54 31.14
N THR A 272 0.13 -11.67 30.97
CA THR A 272 1.52 -11.65 30.51
C THR A 272 1.63 -11.30 29.03
N GLU A 273 2.83 -10.97 28.56
CA GLU A 273 3.07 -10.70 27.13
C GLU A 273 2.74 -11.92 26.27
N GLU A 274 3.16 -13.13 26.71
CA GLU A 274 2.87 -14.38 26.01
C GLU A 274 1.38 -14.70 25.96
N GLU A 275 0.66 -14.48 27.08
CA GLU A 275 -0.80 -14.65 27.11
C GLU A 275 -1.49 -13.65 26.20
N MET A 276 -1.05 -12.39 26.17
CA MET A 276 -1.58 -11.38 25.27
C MET A 276 -1.45 -11.86 23.82
N GLU A 277 -0.23 -12.21 23.37
CA GLU A 277 0.03 -12.65 22.01
C GLU A 277 -0.80 -13.87 21.59
N SER A 278 -0.85 -14.89 22.48
CA SER A 278 -1.56 -16.15 22.20
C SER A 278 -3.08 -15.99 22.08
N ARG A 279 -3.63 -14.91 22.63
CA ARG A 279 -5.07 -14.65 22.69
C ARG A 279 -5.55 -13.54 21.77
N LEU A 280 -4.64 -12.89 21.01
CA LEU A 280 -5.02 -11.90 19.99
C LEU A 280 -5.95 -12.53 18.96
N LYS A 281 -7.07 -11.91 18.70
CA LYS A 281 -8.06 -12.28 17.68
C LYS A 281 -8.97 -11.11 17.38
N GLU A 282 -9.80 -11.22 16.35
CA GLU A 282 -10.82 -10.22 16.03
C GLU A 282 -11.63 -9.86 17.28
N HIS A 283 -11.80 -8.58 17.54
CA HIS A 283 -12.43 -7.95 18.71
C HIS A 283 -11.71 -8.17 20.05
N LEU A 284 -10.50 -8.71 20.06
CA LEU A 284 -9.65 -8.83 21.24
C LEU A 284 -8.22 -8.45 20.91
N PHE A 285 -7.81 -7.24 21.24
CA PHE A 285 -6.50 -6.70 20.90
C PHE A 285 -5.67 -6.36 22.15
N GLY A 286 -4.37 -6.16 21.97
CA GLY A 286 -3.42 -5.98 23.05
C GLY A 286 -3.07 -4.53 23.34
N MET A 287 -2.61 -4.27 24.57
CA MET A 287 -1.94 -3.04 24.95
C MET A 287 -0.75 -3.34 25.84
N MET A 288 0.38 -2.72 25.53
CA MET A 288 1.64 -2.82 26.28
C MET A 288 2.00 -1.44 26.82
N PHE A 289 2.53 -1.40 28.04
CA PHE A 289 3.02 -0.17 28.65
C PHE A 289 4.53 -0.22 28.89
N ARG A 290 5.16 0.96 28.99
CA ARG A 290 6.60 1.12 29.28
C ARG A 290 7.05 0.41 30.56
N SER A 291 6.17 0.21 31.51
CA SER A 291 6.44 -0.54 32.77
C SER A 291 6.59 -2.05 32.53
N GLY A 292 6.22 -2.57 31.36
CA GLY A 292 6.15 -3.99 31.05
C GLY A 292 4.78 -4.62 31.31
N ARG A 293 3.81 -3.85 31.83
CA ARG A 293 2.43 -4.35 31.98
C ARG A 293 1.75 -4.52 30.64
N CYS A 294 1.08 -5.65 30.48
CA CYS A 294 0.32 -6.00 29.26
C CYS A 294 -1.15 -6.25 29.59
N PHE A 295 -2.00 -5.90 28.66
CA PHE A 295 -3.45 -6.04 28.81
C PHE A 295 -4.09 -6.53 27.52
N LEU A 296 -5.14 -7.32 27.65
CA LEU A 296 -6.12 -7.59 26.59
C LEU A 296 -7.29 -6.63 26.72
N LEU A 297 -7.70 -6.06 25.60
CA LEU A 297 -8.82 -5.13 25.47
C LEU A 297 -9.93 -5.78 24.65
N ASP A 298 -11.12 -5.87 25.22
CA ASP A 298 -12.27 -6.50 24.61
C ASP A 298 -13.12 -5.46 23.87
N ASN A 299 -13.33 -5.66 22.57
CA ASN A 299 -14.13 -4.81 21.69
C ASN A 299 -15.42 -5.50 21.22
N THR A 300 -15.93 -6.49 21.96
CA THR A 300 -17.15 -7.23 21.59
C THR A 300 -18.44 -6.45 21.88
N SER A 301 -18.39 -5.35 22.65
CA SER A 301 -19.56 -4.54 22.99
C SER A 301 -20.12 -3.86 21.73
N ASP A 302 -21.39 -4.11 21.42
CA ASP A 302 -22.11 -3.45 20.34
C ASP A 302 -22.74 -2.13 20.83
N ASP A 303 -22.22 -1.01 20.34
CA ASP A 303 -22.77 0.33 20.61
C ASP A 303 -23.65 0.86 19.45
N GLY A 304 -24.01 -0.02 18.50
CA GLY A 304 -24.82 0.31 17.33
C GLY A 304 -24.04 0.98 16.19
N ASN A 305 -22.76 1.30 16.39
CA ASN A 305 -21.90 1.86 15.35
C ASN A 305 -21.08 0.75 14.69
N VAL A 306 -21.38 0.44 13.42
CA VAL A 306 -20.70 -0.62 12.67
C VAL A 306 -19.17 -0.42 12.60
N MET A 307 -18.70 0.83 12.62
CA MET A 307 -17.27 1.12 12.61
C MET A 307 -16.58 0.73 13.92
N MET A 308 -17.29 0.75 15.06
CA MET A 308 -16.74 0.33 16.34
C MET A 308 -16.43 -1.17 16.42
N LYS A 309 -17.00 -1.99 15.53
CA LYS A 309 -16.63 -3.41 15.39
C LYS A 309 -15.21 -3.59 14.81
N LEU A 310 -14.66 -2.56 14.20
CA LEU A 310 -13.28 -2.55 13.71
C LEU A 310 -12.33 -2.17 14.85
N ASP A 311 -11.44 -3.07 15.26
CA ASP A 311 -10.52 -2.86 16.39
C ASP A 311 -9.67 -1.61 16.22
N THR A 312 -9.21 -1.31 15.00
CA THR A 312 -8.45 -0.09 14.69
C THR A 312 -9.25 1.18 14.91
N TYR A 313 -10.56 1.17 14.58
CA TYR A 313 -11.44 2.31 14.80
C TYR A 313 -11.76 2.48 16.29
N ALA A 314 -12.08 1.38 16.99
CA ALA A 314 -12.33 1.40 18.43
C ALA A 314 -11.09 1.89 19.19
N ALA A 315 -9.90 1.40 18.87
CA ALA A 315 -8.65 1.85 19.43
C ALA A 315 -8.41 3.34 19.18
N GLN A 316 -8.67 3.83 17.96
CA GLN A 316 -8.54 5.25 17.64
C GLN A 316 -9.50 6.11 18.47
N GLN A 317 -10.79 5.79 18.48
CA GLN A 317 -11.79 6.61 19.14
C GLN A 317 -11.69 6.55 20.66
N LYS A 318 -11.62 5.33 21.24
CA LYS A 318 -11.68 5.15 22.70
C LYS A 318 -10.32 5.40 23.38
N ILE A 319 -9.21 5.07 22.70
CA ILE A 319 -7.87 5.14 23.31
C ILE A 319 -7.09 6.35 22.80
N LEU A 320 -6.80 6.42 21.49
CA LEU A 320 -5.93 7.48 20.96
C LEU A 320 -6.56 8.87 21.13
N TYR A 321 -7.83 9.04 20.76
CA TYR A 321 -8.55 10.31 20.90
C TYR A 321 -9.14 10.46 22.33
N GLY A 322 -9.81 9.42 22.82
CA GLY A 322 -10.49 9.46 24.12
C GLY A 322 -9.56 9.64 25.31
N VAL A 323 -8.43 8.94 25.33
CA VAL A 323 -7.49 8.94 26.47
C VAL A 323 -6.25 9.79 26.17
N TYR A 324 -5.54 9.50 25.05
CA TYR A 324 -4.27 10.13 24.75
C TYR A 324 -4.38 11.48 24.01
N LYS A 325 -5.58 11.87 23.57
CA LYS A 325 -5.83 13.16 22.94
C LYS A 325 -4.90 13.45 21.73
N SER A 326 -4.66 12.42 20.92
CA SER A 326 -3.78 12.52 19.77
C SER A 326 -4.33 13.43 18.66
N ASP A 327 -5.67 13.53 18.55
CA ASP A 327 -6.37 14.50 17.68
C ASP A 327 -6.19 15.95 18.13
N GLU A 328 -5.92 16.18 19.43
CA GLU A 328 -5.60 17.49 19.99
C GLU A 328 -4.07 17.78 20.00
N GLY A 329 -3.25 16.85 19.45
CA GLY A 329 -1.79 16.99 19.43
C GLY A 329 -1.09 16.78 20.79
N LYS A 330 -1.79 16.24 21.78
CA LYS A 330 -1.23 16.00 23.15
C LYS A 330 -0.35 14.76 23.24
N SER A 331 -0.42 13.86 22.27
CA SER A 331 0.43 12.69 22.12
C SER A 331 0.86 12.52 20.68
N LYS A 332 1.97 11.79 20.46
CA LYS A 332 2.42 11.42 19.12
C LYS A 332 2.20 9.94 18.90
N ILE A 333 1.79 9.59 17.69
CA ILE A 333 1.53 8.21 17.29
C ILE A 333 2.44 7.86 16.13
N SER A 334 3.17 6.77 16.28
CA SER A 334 3.89 6.11 15.19
C SER A 334 3.32 4.72 14.91
N TYR A 335 3.69 4.14 13.80
CA TYR A 335 3.07 2.93 13.26
C TYR A 335 4.12 1.90 12.91
N ASP A 336 3.87 0.63 13.25
CA ASP A 336 4.72 -0.49 12.85
C ASP A 336 3.82 -1.69 12.53
N ALA A 337 4.15 -2.44 11.48
CA ALA A 337 3.42 -3.63 11.08
C ALA A 337 3.99 -4.92 11.71
N GLU A 338 5.22 -4.87 12.22
CA GLU A 338 5.91 -6.03 12.79
C GLU A 338 5.83 -6.03 14.32
N LEU A 339 5.15 -7.02 14.90
CA LEU A 339 5.03 -7.15 16.36
C LEU A 339 6.39 -7.30 17.05
N GLY A 340 7.36 -7.99 16.41
CA GLY A 340 8.72 -8.13 16.94
C GLY A 340 9.42 -6.79 17.10
N SER A 341 9.27 -5.87 16.13
CA SER A 341 9.80 -4.50 16.22
C SER A 341 9.13 -3.70 17.33
N VAL A 342 7.81 -3.82 17.46
CA VAL A 342 7.04 -3.16 18.55
C VAL A 342 7.51 -3.64 19.92
N LYS A 343 7.65 -4.95 20.13
CA LYS A 343 8.15 -5.54 21.39
C LYS A 343 9.55 -5.03 21.72
N LYS A 344 10.44 -5.02 20.73
CA LYS A 344 11.80 -4.48 20.90
C LYS A 344 11.78 -3.01 21.32
N ALA A 345 10.98 -2.17 20.64
CA ALA A 345 10.85 -0.76 20.96
C ALA A 345 10.30 -0.52 22.38
N MET A 346 9.33 -1.34 22.82
CA MET A 346 8.78 -1.28 24.17
C MET A 346 9.80 -1.75 25.24
N ALA A 347 10.53 -2.84 24.98
CA ALA A 347 11.59 -3.33 25.87
C ALA A 347 12.73 -2.30 26.03
N GLU A 348 13.09 -1.61 24.95
CA GLU A 348 14.05 -0.50 24.93
C GLU A 348 13.49 0.81 25.50
N LYS A 349 12.23 0.83 25.93
CA LYS A 349 11.53 1.98 26.51
C LYS A 349 11.50 3.22 25.59
N LYS A 350 11.45 3.02 24.27
CA LYS A 350 11.41 4.10 23.28
C LYS A 350 10.07 4.82 23.25
N HIS A 351 9.00 4.14 23.65
CA HIS A 351 7.63 4.67 23.69
C HIS A 351 6.99 4.44 25.06
N ASP A 352 5.93 5.15 25.38
CA ASP A 352 5.23 5.05 26.65
C ASP A 352 4.21 3.92 26.66
N ALA A 353 3.59 3.62 25.52
CA ALA A 353 2.67 2.52 25.33
C ALA A 353 2.63 2.05 23.87
N ALA A 354 2.07 0.86 23.67
CA ALA A 354 1.77 0.34 22.34
C ALA A 354 0.39 -0.35 22.31
N ILE A 355 -0.38 -0.14 21.23
CA ILE A 355 -1.59 -0.91 20.94
C ILE A 355 -1.23 -1.97 19.92
N VAL A 356 -1.41 -3.24 20.29
CA VAL A 356 -1.15 -4.41 19.46
C VAL A 356 -2.48 -4.86 18.85
N LEU A 357 -2.64 -4.62 17.55
CA LEU A 357 -3.89 -4.84 16.82
C LEU A 357 -3.83 -6.11 15.98
N ASN A 358 -5.01 -6.59 15.59
CA ASN A 358 -5.17 -7.64 14.57
C ASN A 358 -5.35 -7.04 13.18
N ALA A 359 -4.98 -7.80 12.15
CA ALA A 359 -5.33 -7.44 10.79
C ALA A 359 -6.86 -7.56 10.60
N PRO A 360 -7.50 -6.58 9.95
CA PRO A 360 -8.89 -6.71 9.58
C PRO A 360 -9.04 -7.79 8.48
N CYS A 361 -10.14 -8.52 8.51
CA CYS A 361 -10.44 -9.46 7.44
C CYS A 361 -10.83 -8.70 6.15
N LEU A 362 -10.47 -9.26 4.99
CA LEU A 362 -10.74 -8.61 3.70
C LEU A 362 -12.24 -8.38 3.47
N GLN A 363 -13.09 -9.31 3.90
CA GLN A 363 -14.54 -9.17 3.78
C GLN A 363 -15.06 -7.96 4.57
N THR A 364 -14.57 -7.76 5.79
CA THR A 364 -14.92 -6.58 6.61
C THR A 364 -14.54 -5.28 5.92
N ILE A 365 -13.37 -5.25 5.25
CA ILE A 365 -12.91 -4.09 4.48
C ILE A 365 -13.87 -3.82 3.30
N TRP A 366 -14.24 -4.85 2.54
CA TRP A 366 -15.19 -4.74 1.44
C TRP A 366 -16.56 -4.24 1.91
N ASP A 367 -17.09 -4.81 2.99
CA ASP A 367 -18.42 -4.49 3.51
C ASP A 367 -18.51 -3.03 3.98
N LEU A 368 -17.50 -2.57 4.73
CA LEU A 368 -17.45 -1.20 5.22
C LEU A 368 -17.23 -0.19 4.09
N ALA A 369 -16.26 -0.47 3.22
CA ALA A 369 -15.95 0.40 2.09
C ALA A 369 -17.12 0.46 1.08
N GLY A 370 -17.79 -0.66 0.83
CA GLY A 370 -18.99 -0.75 -0.01
C GLY A 370 -20.18 0.06 0.52
N GLN A 371 -20.26 0.28 1.83
CA GLN A 371 -21.22 1.18 2.49
C GLN A 371 -20.76 2.66 2.47
N GLY A 372 -19.67 2.98 1.78
CA GLY A 372 -19.10 4.33 1.74
C GLY A 372 -18.37 4.74 3.03
N LYS A 373 -18.11 3.80 3.95
CA LYS A 373 -17.35 4.06 5.17
C LYS A 373 -15.85 4.15 4.87
N ARG A 374 -15.17 5.07 5.54
CA ARG A 374 -13.70 5.20 5.49
C ARG A 374 -13.11 4.75 6.82
N MET A 375 -12.18 3.82 6.73
CA MET A 375 -11.45 3.35 7.91
C MET A 375 -10.36 4.35 8.30
N PRO A 376 -9.93 4.34 9.56
CA PRO A 376 -8.78 5.11 10.01
C PRO A 376 -7.54 4.83 9.16
N LYS A 377 -6.67 5.83 9.06
CA LYS A 377 -5.38 5.67 8.38
C LYS A 377 -4.55 4.56 9.00
N LYS A 378 -3.80 3.87 8.15
CA LYS A 378 -2.97 2.74 8.58
C LYS A 378 -3.79 1.62 9.24
N THR A 379 -5.01 1.39 8.77
CA THR A 379 -5.82 0.23 9.20
C THR A 379 -5.30 -1.06 8.59
N THR A 380 -4.81 -1.01 7.35
CA THR A 380 -4.32 -2.17 6.59
C THR A 380 -2.85 -1.98 6.20
N PHE A 381 -2.12 -3.09 6.19
CA PHE A 381 -0.81 -3.18 5.58
C PHE A 381 -0.80 -4.42 4.68
N PHE A 382 -1.03 -4.23 3.39
CA PHE A 382 -0.92 -5.33 2.42
C PHE A 382 0.54 -5.69 2.21
N PHE A 383 0.89 -6.91 2.58
CA PHE A 383 2.26 -7.43 2.52
C PHE A 383 2.42 -8.46 1.39
N PRO A 384 3.57 -8.47 0.71
CA PRO A 384 4.59 -7.42 0.66
C PRO A 384 4.11 -6.18 -0.10
N LYS A 385 4.80 -5.04 0.04
CA LYS A 385 4.45 -3.83 -0.73
C LYS A 385 4.72 -4.03 -2.23
N ILE A 386 3.94 -3.34 -3.07
CA ILE A 386 4.17 -3.29 -4.52
C ILE A 386 5.37 -2.39 -4.79
N TRP A 387 6.43 -2.95 -5.34
CA TRP A 387 7.63 -2.20 -5.68
C TRP A 387 7.47 -1.38 -6.96
N SER A 388 8.22 -0.28 -7.05
CA SER A 388 8.23 0.68 -8.16
C SER A 388 9.45 0.47 -9.05
N GLY A 389 9.41 1.00 -10.29
CA GLY A 389 10.54 0.96 -11.22
C GLY A 389 10.50 -0.17 -12.24
N TRP A 390 9.53 -1.09 -12.17
CA TRP A 390 9.38 -2.19 -13.14
C TRP A 390 8.90 -1.72 -14.51
N VAL A 391 7.94 -0.82 -14.52
CA VAL A 391 7.34 -0.22 -15.72
C VAL A 391 6.76 1.16 -15.36
N PHE A 392 6.79 2.07 -16.33
CA PHE A 392 6.22 3.41 -16.20
C PHE A 392 5.13 3.62 -17.24
N TYR A 393 4.08 4.35 -16.88
CA TYR A 393 3.07 4.80 -17.81
C TYR A 393 3.28 6.29 -18.13
N ARG A 394 3.76 6.60 -19.33
CA ARG A 394 3.95 7.98 -19.82
C ARG A 394 2.72 8.43 -20.60
N MET A 395 2.17 9.57 -20.26
CA MET A 395 0.89 10.10 -20.72
C MET A 395 1.06 11.16 -21.84
N VAL A 396 2.06 10.95 -22.74
CA VAL A 396 2.36 11.84 -23.85
C VAL A 396 2.26 11.12 -25.19
#